data_faca1590e39934a3a05500fd32c5a8c4
#
_entry.id   faca1590e39934a3a05500fd32c5a8c4
#
_cell.length_a   1.000
_cell.length_b   1.000
_cell.length_c   1.000
_cell.angle_alpha   90.00
_cell.angle_beta   90.00
_cell.angle_gamma   90.00
#
_symmetry.space_group_name_H-M   'P 1'
#
loop_
_entity.id
_entity.type
_entity.pdbx_description
1 polymer ?
#
loop_
_entity_poly.entity_id
_entity_poly.type
_entity_poly.pdbx_seq_one_letter_code
_entity_poly.pdbx_strand_id
1 'polypeptide(L)'
;MTTAREIMHTGATCVREDETLMDAARRMSELGVGALPICGPDDRLHGIVTDRDIVVKCLAKGKDPRHMRAGYLAQGKPVTVDADTDSEEVLRTMRDHRIRRVPVIDDHRLVGMISEADLALHLPEERVGHFVEEVCR
;
A
#
# COMPACT_ATOMS: atom_id res chain seq x y z
N MET A 1 13.93 0.32 -20.24
CA MET A 1 13.05 1.12 -19.38
C MET A 1 12.53 0.25 -18.24
N THR A 2 12.69 0.71 -17.02
CA THR A 2 12.22 -0.04 -15.86
C THR A 2 10.77 0.30 -15.58
N THR A 3 9.94 -0.71 -15.39
CA THR A 3 8.50 -0.54 -15.17
C THR A 3 8.12 -0.86 -13.72
N ALA A 4 6.92 -0.46 -13.33
CA ALA A 4 6.38 -0.78 -12.01
C ALA A 4 6.39 -2.29 -11.75
N ARG A 5 6.05 -3.10 -12.76
CA ARG A 5 6.06 -4.56 -12.67
C ARG A 5 7.43 -5.11 -12.26
N GLU A 6 8.50 -4.50 -12.77
CA GLU A 6 9.86 -4.94 -12.47
C GLU A 6 10.34 -4.55 -11.06
N ILE A 7 9.77 -3.48 -10.50
CA ILE A 7 10.15 -2.97 -9.17
C ILE A 7 9.31 -3.60 -8.07
N MET A 8 8.02 -3.83 -8.32
CA MET A 8 7.06 -4.29 -7.30
C MET A 8 7.45 -5.64 -6.71
N HIS A 9 7.05 -5.85 -5.46
CA HIS A 9 6.98 -7.21 -4.94
C HIS A 9 5.59 -7.78 -5.26
N THR A 10 5.58 -9.05 -5.68
CA THR A 10 4.36 -9.75 -6.07
C THR A 10 3.71 -10.41 -4.87
N GLY A 11 2.52 -10.99 -5.08
CA GLY A 11 1.83 -11.71 -4.02
C GLY A 11 1.21 -10.83 -2.97
N ALA A 12 0.88 -9.58 -3.34
CA ALA A 12 0.18 -8.68 -2.44
C ALA A 12 -1.14 -9.32 -2.01
N THR A 13 -1.23 -9.63 -0.72
CA THR A 13 -2.41 -10.27 -0.15
C THR A 13 -3.35 -9.20 0.37
N CYS A 14 -4.56 -9.15 -0.17
CA CYS A 14 -5.58 -8.22 0.31
C CYS A 14 -6.13 -8.66 1.66
N VAL A 15 -6.50 -7.67 2.48
CA VAL A 15 -7.51 -7.90 3.49
C VAL A 15 -8.87 -7.57 2.86
N ARG A 16 -9.87 -8.38 3.11
CA ARG A 16 -11.21 -8.15 2.58
C ARG A 16 -11.92 -7.08 3.39
N GLU A 17 -12.84 -6.37 2.75
CA GLU A 17 -13.62 -5.32 3.41
C GLU A 17 -14.37 -5.81 4.64
N ASP A 18 -14.86 -7.04 4.61
CA ASP A 18 -15.65 -7.66 5.69
C ASP A 18 -14.77 -8.31 6.77
N GLU A 19 -13.47 -8.40 6.55
CA GLU A 19 -12.55 -8.85 7.60
C GLU A 19 -12.32 -7.73 8.61
N THR A 20 -11.88 -8.09 9.81
CA THR A 20 -11.67 -7.13 10.89
C THR A 20 -10.27 -6.51 10.85
N LEU A 21 -10.08 -5.42 11.58
CA LEU A 21 -8.76 -4.84 11.75
C LEU A 21 -7.82 -5.77 12.51
N MET A 22 -8.37 -6.65 13.37
CA MET A 22 -7.57 -7.68 14.02
C MET A 22 -7.01 -8.68 13.00
N ASP A 23 -7.83 -9.08 12.00
CA ASP A 23 -7.38 -9.95 10.91
C ASP A 23 -6.26 -9.27 10.11
N ALA A 24 -6.41 -7.98 9.85
CA ALA A 24 -5.40 -7.20 9.15
C ALA A 24 -4.09 -7.15 9.96
N ALA A 25 -4.19 -6.88 11.26
CA ALA A 25 -3.02 -6.80 12.14
C ALA A 25 -2.26 -8.13 12.19
N ARG A 26 -2.98 -9.24 12.29
CA ARG A 26 -2.36 -10.58 12.28
C ARG A 26 -1.64 -10.85 10.97
N ARG A 27 -2.25 -10.49 9.86
CA ARG A 27 -1.65 -10.68 8.55
C ARG A 27 -0.41 -9.82 8.37
N MET A 28 -0.43 -8.58 8.86
CA MET A 28 0.75 -7.71 8.87
C MET A 28 1.89 -8.34 9.67
N SER A 29 1.57 -8.91 10.83
CA SER A 29 2.55 -9.59 11.68
C SER A 29 3.14 -10.81 10.99
N GLU A 30 2.31 -11.64 10.37
CA GLU A 30 2.75 -12.85 9.68
C GLU A 30 3.62 -12.55 8.47
N LEU A 31 3.27 -11.50 7.71
CA LEU A 31 3.97 -11.12 6.50
C LEU A 31 5.15 -10.16 6.75
N GLY A 32 5.24 -9.59 7.95
CA GLY A 32 6.27 -8.61 8.26
C GLY A 32 6.10 -7.30 7.49
N VAL A 33 4.85 -6.87 7.26
CA VAL A 33 4.55 -5.64 6.50
C VAL A 33 3.73 -4.67 7.35
N GLY A 34 3.81 -3.39 7.02
CA GLY A 34 3.08 -2.33 7.74
C GLY A 34 1.86 -1.81 6.99
N ALA A 35 1.52 -2.42 5.86
CA ALA A 35 0.35 -2.02 5.09
C ALA A 35 -0.21 -3.20 4.31
N LEU A 36 -1.53 -3.18 4.12
CA LEU A 36 -2.22 -4.18 3.31
C LEU A 36 -3.25 -3.49 2.42
N PRO A 37 -3.38 -3.93 1.16
CA PRO A 37 -4.50 -3.48 0.33
C PRO A 37 -5.83 -3.99 0.90
N ILE A 38 -6.88 -3.19 0.75
CA ILE A 38 -8.24 -3.59 1.11
C ILE A 38 -8.97 -3.87 -0.20
N CYS A 39 -9.47 -5.08 -0.37
CA CYS A 39 -10.14 -5.50 -1.60
C CYS A 39 -11.60 -5.86 -1.33
N GLY A 40 -12.44 -5.59 -2.33
CA GLY A 40 -13.82 -6.02 -2.33
C GLY A 40 -14.00 -7.45 -2.84
N PRO A 41 -15.25 -7.93 -2.96
CA PRO A 41 -15.55 -9.29 -3.40
C PRO A 41 -15.05 -9.64 -4.81
N ASP A 42 -14.86 -8.63 -5.64
CA ASP A 42 -14.41 -8.77 -7.02
C ASP A 42 -12.87 -8.69 -7.16
N ASP A 43 -12.15 -8.72 -6.05
CA ASP A 43 -10.69 -8.56 -5.96
C ASP A 43 -10.20 -7.17 -6.40
N ARG A 44 -11.11 -6.22 -6.52
CA ARG A 44 -10.74 -4.83 -6.82
C ARG A 44 -10.28 -4.10 -5.58
N LEU A 45 -9.28 -3.26 -5.77
CA LEU A 45 -8.72 -2.46 -4.69
C LEU A 45 -9.69 -1.34 -4.29
N HIS A 46 -10.02 -1.28 -3.00
CA HIS A 46 -10.91 -0.25 -2.45
C HIS A 46 -10.21 0.69 -1.47
N GLY A 47 -9.03 0.34 -1.02
CA GLY A 47 -8.26 1.18 -0.10
C GLY A 47 -6.99 0.50 0.37
N ILE A 48 -6.34 1.12 1.33
CA ILE A 48 -5.14 0.57 1.99
C ILE A 48 -5.31 0.79 3.49
N VAL A 49 -5.00 -0.23 4.27
CA VAL A 49 -4.92 -0.11 5.72
C VAL A 49 -3.46 -0.22 6.14
N THR A 50 -3.04 0.67 7.04
CA THR A 50 -1.69 0.66 7.59
C THR A 50 -1.73 0.33 9.08
N ASP A 51 -0.58 -0.08 9.63
CA ASP A 51 -0.41 -0.27 11.06
C ASP A 51 -0.70 1.03 11.82
N ARG A 52 -0.29 2.17 11.28
CA ARG A 52 -0.60 3.48 11.86
C ARG A 52 -2.11 3.73 11.90
N ASP A 53 -2.85 3.36 10.86
CA ASP A 53 -4.31 3.50 10.83
C ASP A 53 -4.96 2.72 11.98
N ILE A 54 -4.49 1.51 12.22
CA ILE A 54 -5.03 0.67 13.31
C ILE A 54 -4.80 1.34 14.66
N VAL A 55 -3.60 1.88 14.87
CA VAL A 55 -3.28 2.57 16.12
C VAL A 55 -4.08 3.87 16.27
N VAL A 56 -4.08 4.72 15.25
CA VAL A 56 -4.62 6.08 15.35
C VAL A 56 -6.14 6.12 15.19
N LYS A 57 -6.69 5.32 14.28
CA LYS A 57 -8.12 5.37 13.94
C LYS A 57 -8.97 4.35 14.69
N CYS A 58 -8.34 3.35 15.29
CA CYS A 58 -9.03 2.31 16.05
C CYS A 58 -8.67 2.37 17.53
N LEU A 59 -7.43 2.01 17.87
CA LEU A 59 -7.01 1.90 19.28
C LEU A 59 -7.07 3.23 20.01
N ALA A 60 -6.56 4.30 19.42
CA ALA A 60 -6.57 5.63 20.04
C ALA A 60 -7.97 6.20 20.23
N LYS A 61 -8.94 5.71 19.47
CA LYS A 61 -10.35 6.11 19.60
C LYS A 61 -11.12 5.23 20.58
N GLY A 62 -10.44 4.30 21.25
CA GLY A 62 -11.06 3.37 22.20
C GLY A 62 -11.92 2.29 21.54
N LYS A 63 -11.71 2.05 20.25
CA LYS A 63 -12.47 1.04 19.53
C LYS A 63 -11.77 -0.32 19.54
N ASP A 64 -12.55 -1.39 19.42
CA ASP A 64 -12.02 -2.74 19.44
C ASP A 64 -11.75 -3.21 18.00
N PRO A 65 -10.48 -3.54 17.66
CA PRO A 65 -10.13 -4.00 16.31
C PRO A 65 -10.83 -5.30 15.90
N ARG A 66 -11.30 -6.09 16.87
CA ARG A 66 -12.06 -7.32 16.59
C ARG A 66 -13.47 -7.03 16.07
N HIS A 67 -13.98 -5.82 16.29
CA HIS A 67 -15.33 -5.41 15.89
C HIS A 67 -15.35 -4.28 14.87
N MET A 68 -14.18 -3.88 14.38
CA MET A 68 -14.07 -2.85 13.36
C MET A 68 -13.61 -3.49 12.05
N ARG A 69 -14.42 -3.32 10.99
CA ARG A 69 -14.11 -3.90 9.69
C ARG A 69 -13.07 -3.09 8.93
N ALA A 70 -12.22 -3.78 8.18
CA ALA A 70 -11.20 -3.13 7.34
C ALA A 70 -11.84 -2.17 6.33
N GLY A 71 -13.00 -2.51 5.79
CA GLY A 71 -13.73 -1.67 4.84
C GLY A 71 -14.09 -0.30 5.38
N TYR A 72 -14.19 -0.16 6.70
CA TYR A 72 -14.43 1.14 7.32
C TYR A 72 -13.31 2.15 7.00
N LEU A 73 -12.09 1.67 6.78
CA LEU A 73 -10.94 2.50 6.45
C LEU A 73 -10.74 2.66 4.94
N ALA A 74 -11.56 2.00 4.11
CA ALA A 74 -11.51 2.13 2.67
C ALA A 74 -12.22 3.43 2.27
N GLN A 75 -11.49 4.53 2.30
CA GLN A 75 -12.06 5.85 2.06
C GLN A 75 -11.66 6.38 0.70
N GLY A 76 -12.50 6.10 -0.29
CA GLY A 76 -12.30 6.59 -1.63
C GLY A 76 -11.33 5.76 -2.44
N LYS A 77 -11.10 6.18 -3.68
CA LYS A 77 -10.22 5.49 -4.60
C LYS A 77 -8.76 5.74 -4.21
N PRO A 78 -7.98 4.71 -3.92
CA PRO A 78 -6.58 4.90 -3.56
C PRO A 78 -5.74 5.34 -4.77
N VAL A 79 -4.61 5.97 -4.50
CA VAL A 79 -3.61 6.28 -5.54
C VAL A 79 -2.98 4.96 -5.96
N THR A 80 -2.95 4.68 -7.26
CA THR A 80 -2.38 3.46 -7.83
C THR A 80 -1.51 3.79 -9.03
N VAL A 81 -0.70 2.84 -9.46
CA VAL A 81 0.02 2.91 -10.73
C VAL A 81 -0.24 1.65 -11.53
N ASP A 82 -0.20 1.77 -12.86
CA ASP A 82 -0.29 0.61 -13.73
C ASP A 82 1.03 -0.17 -13.74
N ALA A 83 0.92 -1.47 -13.95
CA ALA A 83 2.08 -2.36 -13.99
C ALA A 83 3.10 -1.96 -15.06
N ASP A 84 2.64 -1.38 -16.16
CA ASP A 84 3.51 -0.97 -17.26
C ASP A 84 4.01 0.49 -17.15
N THR A 85 3.70 1.16 -16.04
CA THR A 85 4.15 2.53 -15.79
C THR A 85 5.67 2.55 -15.60
N ASP A 86 6.34 3.53 -16.24
CA ASP A 86 7.77 3.75 -16.08
C ASP A 86 8.11 4.11 -14.64
N SER A 87 9.24 3.63 -14.16
CA SER A 87 9.71 3.86 -12.79
C SER A 87 9.81 5.34 -12.44
N GLU A 88 10.14 6.20 -13.39
CA GLU A 88 10.19 7.66 -13.18
C GLU A 88 8.79 8.20 -12.85
N GLU A 89 7.78 7.71 -13.54
CA GLU A 89 6.40 8.11 -13.30
C GLU A 89 5.89 7.58 -11.97
N VAL A 90 6.32 6.36 -11.59
CA VAL A 90 6.00 5.79 -10.27
C VAL A 90 6.55 6.70 -9.17
N LEU A 91 7.82 7.10 -9.27
CA LEU A 91 8.45 8.00 -8.31
C LEU A 91 7.72 9.33 -8.21
N ARG A 92 7.35 9.88 -9.37
CA ARG A 92 6.64 11.16 -9.44
C ARG A 92 5.28 11.05 -8.72
N THR A 93 4.53 9.99 -8.98
CA THR A 93 3.24 9.76 -8.36
C THR A 93 3.37 9.65 -6.85
N MET A 94 4.32 8.87 -6.37
CA MET A 94 4.54 8.70 -4.93
C MET A 94 4.99 9.99 -4.28
N ARG A 95 5.86 10.75 -4.93
CA ARG A 95 6.37 12.02 -4.43
C ARG A 95 5.26 13.07 -4.37
N ASP A 96 4.48 13.22 -5.43
CA ASP A 96 3.41 14.23 -5.52
C ASP A 96 2.33 13.99 -4.49
N HIS A 97 2.05 12.73 -4.17
CA HIS A 97 1.06 12.37 -3.16
C HIS A 97 1.66 12.15 -1.77
N ARG A 98 2.98 12.25 -1.64
CA ARG A 98 3.72 12.05 -0.38
C ARG A 98 3.39 10.70 0.28
N ILE A 99 3.37 9.66 -0.54
CA ILE A 99 3.09 8.30 -0.10
C ILE A 99 4.33 7.42 -0.20
N ARG A 100 4.48 6.50 0.74
CA ARG A 100 5.63 5.61 0.83
C ARG A 100 5.38 4.24 0.23
N ARG A 101 4.16 4.00 -0.21
CA ARG A 101 3.73 2.75 -0.82
C ARG A 101 2.70 3.05 -1.88
N VAL A 102 2.70 2.26 -2.94
CA VAL A 102 1.68 2.40 -3.97
C VAL A 102 1.30 1.03 -4.50
N PRO A 103 -0.01 0.75 -4.58
CA PRO A 103 -0.48 -0.49 -5.21
C PRO A 103 -0.27 -0.44 -6.72
N VAL A 104 0.06 -1.59 -7.29
CA VAL A 104 0.25 -1.76 -8.73
C VAL A 104 -0.95 -2.54 -9.28
N ILE A 105 -1.55 -1.99 -10.32
CA ILE A 105 -2.77 -2.51 -10.93
C ILE A 105 -2.48 -2.97 -12.36
N ASP A 106 -3.06 -4.10 -12.75
CA ASP A 106 -3.07 -4.57 -14.12
C ASP A 106 -4.49 -5.04 -14.42
N ASP A 107 -5.11 -4.47 -15.45
CA ASP A 107 -6.48 -4.78 -15.86
C ASP A 107 -7.46 -4.72 -14.66
N HIS A 108 -7.41 -3.61 -13.91
CA HIS A 108 -8.25 -3.33 -12.73
C HIS A 108 -8.00 -4.24 -11.53
N ARG A 109 -7.03 -5.14 -11.60
CA ARG A 109 -6.69 -6.06 -10.50
C ARG A 109 -5.38 -5.68 -9.84
N LEU A 110 -5.32 -5.87 -8.54
CA LEU A 110 -4.08 -5.69 -7.79
C LEU A 110 -3.09 -6.80 -8.15
N VAL A 111 -1.90 -6.43 -8.61
CA VAL A 111 -0.86 -7.40 -8.97
C VAL A 111 0.39 -7.29 -8.09
N GLY A 112 0.57 -6.20 -7.38
CA GLY A 112 1.72 -6.03 -6.50
C GLY A 112 1.68 -4.74 -5.72
N MET A 113 2.72 -4.51 -4.94
CA MET A 113 2.93 -3.28 -4.18
C MET A 113 4.34 -2.78 -4.41
N ILE A 114 4.52 -1.47 -4.41
CA ILE A 114 5.85 -0.85 -4.41
C ILE A 114 5.98 -0.07 -3.11
N SER A 115 7.08 -0.33 -2.38
CA SER A 115 7.41 0.36 -1.14
C SER A 115 8.76 1.06 -1.27
N GLU A 116 9.12 1.84 -0.27
CA GLU A 116 10.46 2.46 -0.19
C GLU A 116 11.56 1.40 -0.29
N ALA A 117 11.37 0.24 0.33
CA ALA A 117 12.34 -0.85 0.28
C ALA A 117 12.54 -1.37 -1.16
N ASP A 118 11.46 -1.50 -1.92
CA ASP A 118 11.54 -1.93 -3.31
C ASP A 118 12.30 -0.91 -4.16
N LEU A 119 12.08 0.38 -3.92
CA LEU A 119 12.79 1.44 -4.61
C LEU A 119 14.28 1.39 -4.27
N ALA A 120 14.63 1.17 -3.01
CA ALA A 120 16.02 1.08 -2.56
C ALA A 120 16.76 -0.08 -3.24
N LEU A 121 16.06 -1.19 -3.53
CA LEU A 121 16.64 -2.35 -4.16
C LEU A 121 16.84 -2.19 -5.68
N HIS A 122 16.07 -1.32 -6.34
CA HIS A 122 16.03 -1.27 -7.80
C HIS A 122 16.46 0.06 -8.41
N LEU A 123 16.68 1.10 -7.60
CA LEU A 123 17.04 2.43 -8.09
C LEU A 123 18.38 2.89 -7.52
N PRO A 124 19.08 3.81 -8.22
CA PRO A 124 20.32 4.41 -7.70
C PRO A 124 20.10 5.10 -6.35
N GLU A 125 21.10 5.03 -5.47
CA GLU A 125 21.04 5.62 -4.13
C GLU A 125 20.63 7.09 -4.14
N GLU A 126 21.16 7.86 -5.08
CA GLU A 126 20.84 9.29 -5.19
C GLU A 126 19.34 9.53 -5.41
N ARG A 127 18.73 8.70 -6.26
CA ARG A 127 17.32 8.80 -6.55
C ARG A 127 16.47 8.43 -5.34
N VAL A 128 16.86 7.38 -4.63
CA VAL A 128 16.17 6.93 -3.42
C VAL A 128 16.27 7.97 -2.32
N GLY A 129 17.46 8.51 -2.08
CA GLY A 129 17.67 9.53 -1.07
C GLY A 129 16.86 10.79 -1.32
N HIS A 130 16.83 11.26 -2.55
CA HIS A 130 16.01 12.41 -2.93
C HIS A 130 14.52 12.16 -2.73
N PHE A 131 14.05 10.98 -3.13
CA PHE A 131 12.66 10.56 -2.92
C PHE A 131 12.28 10.55 -1.44
N VAL A 132 13.11 9.95 -0.60
CA VAL A 132 12.85 9.87 0.84
C VAL A 132 12.79 11.27 1.45
N GLU A 133 13.71 12.16 1.08
CA GLU A 133 13.70 13.54 1.54
C GLU A 133 12.39 14.25 1.19
N GLU A 134 11.93 14.10 -0.04
CA GLU A 134 10.68 14.73 -0.52
C GLU A 134 9.44 14.16 0.19
N VAL A 135 9.39 12.85 0.40
CA VAL A 135 8.22 12.19 1.00
C VAL A 135 8.14 12.45 2.50
N CYS A 136 9.28 12.55 3.17
CA CYS A 136 9.32 12.72 4.63
C CYS A 136 9.16 14.16 5.10
N ARG A 137 9.04 15.10 4.17
CA ARG A 137 8.69 16.49 4.53
C ARG A 137 7.21 16.59 4.85
#